data_56c6687798e69cd54260219c3b28dc45
#
_entry.id   56c6687798e69cd54260219c3b28dc45
#
_cell.length_a   1.000
_cell.length_b   1.000
_cell.length_c   1.000
_cell.angle_alpha   90.00
_cell.angle_beta   90.00
_cell.angle_gamma   90.00
#
_symmetry.space_group_name_H-M   'P 1'
#
loop_
_entity.id
_entity.type
_entity.pdbx_description
1 polymer ?
#
loop_
_entity_poly.entity_id
_entity_poly.type
_entity_poly.pdbx_seq_one_letter_code
_entity_poly.pdbx_strand_id
1 'polypeptide(L)'
;LRSNPTVDCTAAVAQDQSCTVSIKIHAQVSPSDSPRKDEVIIRGVAIQSLQNLAWDVNFYTRNTFSRANMDADSFLDYVAFTAANGKQDSPTAGTGDQYKYQARGLDIRYRDMSATEEITTTSQVHFSIVNRSTTVKSEGADGAIVVILAVEPIE
;
A
#
# COMPACT_ATOMS: atom_id res chain seq x y z
N LEU A 1 -0.22 9.85 0.56
CA LEU A 1 -1.43 9.02 0.71
C LEU A 1 -1.26 8.07 1.88
N ARG A 2 -2.32 7.77 2.60
CA ARG A 2 -2.29 6.88 3.77
C ARG A 2 -3.50 5.95 3.79
N SER A 3 -3.27 4.66 4.06
CA SER A 3 -4.31 3.68 4.29
C SER A 3 -5.02 3.88 5.64
N ASN A 4 -6.22 3.34 5.77
CA ASN A 4 -6.99 3.37 7.01
C ASN A 4 -6.72 2.10 7.82
N PRO A 5 -6.02 2.18 8.98
CA PRO A 5 -5.64 0.98 9.73
C PRO A 5 -6.83 0.24 10.38
N THR A 6 -7.99 0.89 10.48
CA THR A 6 -9.19 0.28 11.09
C THR A 6 -10.11 -0.37 10.06
N VAL A 7 -9.85 -0.16 8.77
CA VAL A 7 -10.69 -0.68 7.66
C VAL A 7 -9.87 -1.54 6.71
N ASP A 8 -8.67 -1.05 6.36
CA ASP A 8 -7.84 -1.69 5.35
C ASP A 8 -6.99 -2.81 5.98
N CYS A 9 -6.96 -3.98 5.34
CA CYS A 9 -6.08 -5.09 5.72
C CYS A 9 -6.25 -5.58 7.18
N THR A 10 -7.47 -5.64 7.69
CA THR A 10 -7.77 -6.07 9.07
C THR A 10 -7.83 -7.57 9.26
N ALA A 11 -8.05 -8.33 8.18
CA ALA A 11 -8.10 -9.80 8.25
C ALA A 11 -6.72 -10.42 8.53
N ALA A 12 -6.72 -11.63 9.07
CA ALA A 12 -5.51 -12.43 9.18
C ALA A 12 -4.94 -12.74 7.79
N VAL A 13 -3.62 -12.66 7.63
CA VAL A 13 -2.94 -12.89 6.35
C VAL A 13 -1.82 -13.91 6.56
N ALA A 14 -2.03 -15.13 6.06
CA ALA A 14 -1.05 -16.19 6.09
C ALA A 14 0.12 -15.92 5.13
N GLN A 15 1.16 -16.74 5.20
CA GLN A 15 2.28 -16.65 4.27
C GLN A 15 1.79 -16.73 2.82
N ASP A 16 2.33 -15.85 1.98
CA ASP A 16 1.99 -15.71 0.55
C ASP A 16 0.53 -15.36 0.26
N GLN A 17 -0.25 -15.03 1.29
CA GLN A 17 -1.56 -14.43 1.16
C GLN A 17 -1.45 -12.90 1.16
N SER A 18 -2.48 -12.24 0.67
CA SER A 18 -2.51 -10.77 0.59
C SER A 18 -3.84 -10.20 1.05
N CYS A 19 -3.80 -8.96 1.47
CA CYS A 19 -4.94 -8.06 1.52
C CYS A 19 -4.80 -6.98 0.47
N THR A 20 -5.92 -6.44 0.00
CA THR A 20 -5.98 -5.41 -1.03
C THR A 20 -6.37 -4.08 -0.42
N VAL A 21 -5.74 -3.02 -0.88
CA VAL A 21 -5.97 -1.65 -0.41
C VAL A 21 -6.09 -0.72 -1.60
N SER A 22 -7.00 0.25 -1.48
CA SER A 22 -7.13 1.32 -2.47
C SER A 22 -7.21 2.67 -1.78
N ILE A 23 -6.33 3.60 -2.15
CA ILE A 23 -6.26 4.93 -1.55
C ILE A 23 -6.60 5.99 -2.60
N LYS A 24 -7.60 6.81 -2.32
CA LYS A 24 -8.02 7.90 -3.23
C LYS A 24 -6.91 8.91 -3.45
N ILE A 25 -6.60 9.19 -4.70
CA ILE A 25 -5.58 10.17 -5.08
C ILE A 25 -6.15 11.59 -4.94
N HIS A 26 -7.32 11.82 -5.52
CA HIS A 26 -7.89 13.16 -5.71
C HIS A 26 -8.08 13.93 -4.39
N ALA A 27 -8.68 13.31 -3.39
CA ALA A 27 -8.99 13.98 -2.13
C ALA A 27 -7.77 14.37 -1.29
N GLN A 28 -6.60 13.77 -1.58
CA GLN A 28 -5.39 13.97 -0.79
C GLN A 28 -4.31 14.77 -1.51
N VAL A 29 -4.34 14.81 -2.84
CA VAL A 29 -3.32 15.46 -3.66
C VAL A 29 -3.80 16.78 -4.22
N SER A 30 -5.09 16.91 -4.46
CA SER A 30 -5.69 18.19 -4.86
C SER A 30 -7.18 18.25 -4.56
N PRO A 31 -7.61 19.19 -3.72
CA PRO A 31 -9.03 19.38 -3.43
C PRO A 31 -9.79 20.18 -4.49
N SER A 32 -9.13 20.78 -5.49
CA SER A 32 -9.78 21.67 -6.45
C SER A 32 -9.26 21.53 -7.87
N ASP A 33 -10.17 21.35 -8.78
CA ASP A 33 -10.25 21.86 -10.15
C ASP A 33 -9.18 21.56 -11.20
N SER A 34 -8.26 20.65 -10.99
CA SER A 34 -7.34 20.31 -12.07
C SER A 34 -7.76 19.03 -12.79
N PRO A 35 -7.84 19.04 -14.11
CA PRO A 35 -8.60 18.05 -14.88
C PRO A 35 -7.97 16.67 -15.06
N ARG A 36 -6.82 16.37 -14.50
CA ARG A 36 -6.22 15.01 -14.57
C ARG A 36 -5.29 14.76 -13.40
N LYS A 37 -5.83 14.17 -12.34
CA LYS A 37 -5.03 13.69 -11.22
C LYS A 37 -5.22 12.21 -10.96
N ASP A 38 -5.35 11.46 -12.02
CA ASP A 38 -5.31 10.01 -12.08
C ASP A 38 -3.88 9.47 -12.23
N GLU A 39 -2.91 10.36 -12.54
CA GLU A 39 -1.50 10.01 -12.66
C GLU A 39 -0.67 10.64 -11.53
N VAL A 40 0.17 9.81 -10.93
CA VAL A 40 1.15 10.22 -9.92
C VAL A 40 2.44 9.44 -10.11
N ILE A 41 3.53 9.98 -9.60
CA ILE A 41 4.77 9.23 -9.41
C ILE A 41 4.83 8.81 -7.95
N ILE A 42 4.93 7.53 -7.68
CA ILE A 42 5.17 7.01 -6.33
C ILE A 42 6.66 7.14 -6.05
N ARG A 43 7.01 8.01 -5.13
CA ARG A 43 8.39 8.34 -4.72
C ARG A 43 8.84 7.57 -3.50
N GLY A 44 7.91 7.02 -2.75
CA GLY A 44 8.24 6.25 -1.56
C GLY A 44 7.08 5.45 -1.03
N VAL A 45 7.41 4.38 -0.32
CA VAL A 45 6.48 3.51 0.40
C VAL A 45 6.97 3.35 1.82
N ALA A 46 6.06 3.48 2.77
CA ALA A 46 6.32 3.11 4.15
C ALA A 46 5.20 2.19 4.67
N ILE A 47 5.58 1.18 5.42
CA ILE A 47 4.66 0.34 6.18
C ILE A 47 4.90 0.59 7.67
N GLN A 48 3.83 0.74 8.44
CA GLN A 48 3.84 0.69 9.89
C GLN A 48 3.03 -0.53 10.32
N SER A 49 3.60 -1.38 11.15
CA SER A 49 2.99 -2.63 11.62
C SER A 49 3.35 -2.87 13.09
N LEU A 50 2.44 -3.48 13.84
CA LEU A 50 2.73 -3.97 15.19
C LEU A 50 3.50 -5.30 15.17
N GLN A 51 3.63 -5.93 14.01
CA GLN A 51 4.35 -7.19 13.84
C GLN A 51 5.55 -7.01 12.91
N ASN A 52 6.68 -7.60 13.30
CA ASN A 52 7.88 -7.59 12.45
C ASN A 52 7.83 -8.77 11.45
N LEU A 53 7.28 -8.51 10.28
CA LEU A 53 7.12 -9.48 9.20
C LEU A 53 7.81 -8.99 7.92
N ALA A 54 7.98 -9.89 6.97
CA ALA A 54 8.41 -9.53 5.62
C ALA A 54 7.18 -9.21 4.76
N TRP A 55 7.27 -8.17 3.96
CA TRP A 55 6.16 -7.63 3.19
C TRP A 55 6.52 -7.38 1.73
N ASP A 56 5.62 -7.71 0.82
CA ASP A 56 5.63 -7.15 -0.53
C ASP A 56 4.44 -6.21 -0.69
N VAL A 57 4.69 -5.04 -1.25
CA VAL A 57 3.64 -4.10 -1.70
C VAL A 57 3.61 -4.15 -3.20
N ASN A 58 2.55 -4.72 -3.76
CA ASN A 58 2.37 -4.88 -5.21
C ASN A 58 1.37 -3.86 -5.71
N PHE A 59 1.76 -3.05 -6.69
CA PHE A 59 0.92 -2.03 -7.30
C PHE A 59 0.22 -2.55 -8.54
N TYR A 60 -1.05 -2.16 -8.71
CA TYR A 60 -1.90 -2.53 -9.82
C TYR A 60 -2.56 -1.30 -10.43
N THR A 61 -2.69 -1.29 -11.73
CA THR A 61 -3.33 -0.19 -12.46
C THR A 61 -4.86 -0.26 -12.46
N ARG A 62 -5.44 -1.34 -11.92
CA ARG A 62 -6.88 -1.57 -11.88
C ARG A 62 -7.33 -2.09 -10.53
N ASN A 63 -8.61 -1.88 -10.20
CA ASN A 63 -9.22 -2.37 -8.96
C ASN A 63 -9.61 -3.86 -8.99
N THR A 64 -9.59 -4.50 -10.15
CA THR A 64 -9.86 -5.92 -10.31
C THR A 64 -8.58 -6.73 -10.24
N PHE A 65 -8.06 -6.85 -9.03
CA PHE A 65 -6.87 -7.65 -8.80
C PHE A 65 -7.14 -8.63 -7.65
N SER A 66 -6.96 -9.89 -7.93
CA SER A 66 -6.86 -10.93 -6.93
C SER A 66 -5.69 -11.82 -7.29
N ARG A 67 -5.14 -12.53 -6.30
CA ARG A 67 -4.05 -13.48 -6.59
C ARG A 67 -4.47 -14.56 -7.59
N ALA A 68 -5.76 -14.94 -7.58
CA ALA A 68 -6.32 -15.92 -8.50
C ALA A 68 -6.53 -15.36 -9.92
N ASN A 69 -6.69 -14.04 -10.05
CA ASN A 69 -6.99 -13.34 -11.29
C ASN A 69 -5.97 -12.24 -11.56
N MET A 70 -4.71 -12.48 -11.23
CA MET A 70 -3.63 -11.55 -11.57
C MET A 70 -3.60 -11.42 -13.10
N ASP A 71 -4.27 -10.37 -13.57
CA ASP A 71 -4.11 -9.90 -14.93
C ASP A 71 -2.70 -9.34 -15.02
N ALA A 72 -1.86 -9.98 -15.82
CA ALA A 72 -0.48 -9.55 -16.01
C ALA A 72 -0.40 -8.10 -16.50
N ASP A 73 -1.43 -7.64 -17.22
CA ASP A 73 -1.51 -6.27 -17.73
C ASP A 73 -1.86 -5.24 -16.64
N SER A 74 -2.39 -5.65 -15.50
CA SER A 74 -2.71 -4.76 -14.39
C SER A 74 -1.61 -4.64 -13.35
N PHE A 75 -0.74 -5.63 -13.24
CA PHE A 75 0.43 -5.58 -12.35
C PHE A 75 1.45 -4.59 -12.88
N LEU A 76 1.78 -3.60 -12.06
CA LEU A 76 2.67 -2.51 -12.48
C LEU A 76 4.08 -2.67 -11.93
N ASP A 77 4.20 -2.79 -10.62
CA ASP A 77 5.50 -2.79 -9.93
C ASP A 77 5.33 -3.27 -8.48
N TYR A 78 6.42 -3.48 -7.77
CA TYR A 78 6.39 -3.89 -6.37
C TYR A 78 7.53 -3.30 -5.56
N VAL A 79 7.34 -3.29 -4.25
CA VAL A 79 8.38 -3.00 -3.26
C VAL A 79 8.40 -4.11 -2.24
N ALA A 80 9.57 -4.73 -2.04
CA ALA A 80 9.75 -5.83 -1.10
C ALA A 80 10.53 -5.37 0.14
N PHE A 81 10.07 -5.81 1.31
CA PHE A 81 10.73 -5.61 2.59
C PHE A 81 10.98 -6.95 3.28
N THR A 82 12.18 -7.15 3.78
CA THR A 82 12.46 -8.26 4.69
C THR A 82 12.14 -7.85 6.13
N ALA A 83 11.98 -8.81 7.04
CA ALA A 83 11.79 -8.51 8.46
C ALA A 83 12.96 -7.68 9.05
N ALA A 84 14.17 -7.86 8.53
CA ALA A 84 15.35 -7.08 8.93
C ALA A 84 15.29 -5.59 8.53
N ASN A 85 14.44 -5.23 7.58
CA ASN A 85 14.18 -3.82 7.21
C ASN A 85 13.26 -3.11 8.20
N GLY A 86 12.55 -3.86 9.05
CA GLY A 86 11.66 -3.32 10.05
C GLY A 86 12.44 -2.64 11.17
N LYS A 87 12.33 -1.33 11.26
CA LYS A 87 12.90 -0.56 12.35
C LYS A 87 11.89 -0.38 13.46
N GLN A 88 12.23 -0.87 14.63
CA GLN A 88 11.43 -0.71 15.84
C GLN A 88 11.47 0.74 16.34
N ASP A 89 10.37 1.25 16.84
CA ASP A 89 10.26 2.61 17.35
C ASP A 89 10.78 2.76 18.79
N SER A 90 10.83 1.66 19.54
CA SER A 90 11.33 1.62 20.90
C SER A 90 12.65 0.83 21.00
N PRO A 91 13.62 1.28 21.81
CA PRO A 91 14.86 0.52 22.06
C PRO A 91 14.65 -0.70 22.96
N THR A 92 13.50 -0.80 23.63
CA THR A 92 13.16 -1.89 24.54
C THR A 92 11.95 -2.64 23.98
N ALA A 93 12.11 -3.94 23.71
CA ALA A 93 11.00 -4.78 23.28
C ALA A 93 9.87 -4.75 24.32
N GLY A 94 8.68 -4.40 23.88
CA GLY A 94 7.50 -4.26 24.74
C GLY A 94 6.21 -4.51 23.98
N THR A 95 5.12 -4.55 24.72
CA THR A 95 3.79 -4.69 24.15
C THR A 95 3.41 -3.38 23.46
N GLY A 96 3.15 -3.43 22.16
CA GLY A 96 2.73 -2.25 21.37
C GLY A 96 3.84 -1.61 20.56
N ASP A 97 5.02 -2.25 20.50
CA ASP A 97 6.10 -1.78 19.62
C ASP A 97 5.63 -1.74 18.16
N GLN A 98 6.02 -0.67 17.48
CA GLN A 98 5.75 -0.51 16.06
C GLN A 98 7.02 -0.73 15.25
N TYR A 99 6.85 -1.38 14.11
CA TYR A 99 7.90 -1.59 13.13
C TYR A 99 7.62 -0.74 11.91
N LYS A 100 8.62 0.02 11.49
CA LYS A 100 8.54 0.86 10.30
C LYS A 100 9.49 0.37 9.23
N TYR A 101 8.93 0.15 8.05
CA TYR A 101 9.64 -0.22 6.83
C TYR A 101 9.56 0.95 5.86
N GLN A 102 10.65 1.28 5.18
CA GLN A 102 10.68 2.41 4.25
C GLN A 102 11.48 2.10 2.99
N ALA A 103 10.92 2.43 1.84
CA ALA A 103 11.62 2.57 0.58
C ALA A 103 11.43 4.01 0.08
N ARG A 104 12.52 4.63 -0.36
CA ARG A 104 12.56 6.02 -0.85
C ARG A 104 13.25 6.08 -2.20
N GLY A 105 13.08 7.17 -2.92
CA GLY A 105 13.71 7.38 -4.21
C GLY A 105 13.14 6.48 -5.31
N LEU A 106 11.91 6.03 -5.15
CA LEU A 106 11.20 5.28 -6.18
C LEU A 106 10.80 6.21 -7.33
N ASP A 107 10.60 5.61 -8.49
CA ASP A 107 10.14 6.32 -9.69
C ASP A 107 9.06 5.49 -10.41
N ILE A 108 8.02 5.12 -9.64
CA ILE A 108 6.93 4.30 -10.16
C ILE A 108 5.84 5.23 -10.70
N ARG A 109 5.77 5.36 -12.02
CA ARG A 109 4.70 6.13 -12.67
C ARG A 109 3.40 5.32 -12.61
N TYR A 110 2.42 5.85 -11.92
CA TYR A 110 1.15 5.21 -11.65
C TYR A 110 -0.02 5.95 -12.29
N ARG A 111 -0.90 5.19 -12.92
CA ARG A 111 -2.19 5.67 -13.41
C ARG A 111 -3.28 4.66 -13.06
N ASP A 112 -4.41 5.16 -12.55
CA ASP A 112 -5.59 4.34 -12.34
C ASP A 112 -6.33 4.10 -13.66
N MET A 113 -6.20 2.89 -14.18
CA MET A 113 -6.85 2.45 -15.41
C MET A 113 -8.28 1.93 -15.21
N SER A 114 -8.74 1.87 -13.95
CA SER A 114 -10.14 1.56 -13.62
C SER A 114 -11.03 2.81 -13.70
N ALA A 115 -10.44 3.99 -13.56
CA ALA A 115 -11.17 5.24 -13.65
C ALA A 115 -11.68 5.44 -15.09
N THR A 116 -12.93 5.81 -15.23
CA THR A 116 -13.48 6.24 -16.53
C THR A 116 -12.83 7.57 -16.92
N GLU A 117 -12.73 7.84 -18.22
CA GLU A 117 -12.04 9.04 -18.75
C GLU A 117 -12.61 10.37 -18.28
N GLU A 118 -13.81 10.35 -17.69
CA GLU A 118 -14.45 11.53 -17.13
C GLU A 118 -14.20 11.63 -15.62
N ILE A 119 -13.45 12.63 -15.23
CA ILE A 119 -13.39 13.24 -13.91
C ILE A 119 -13.16 12.29 -12.73
N THR A 120 -12.09 12.21 -12.41
CA THR A 120 -11.26 11.42 -11.53
C THR A 120 -11.32 11.75 -10.03
N THR A 121 -12.48 12.16 -9.53
CA THR A 121 -12.73 12.22 -8.08
C THR A 121 -12.67 10.84 -7.42
N THR A 122 -12.65 9.80 -8.24
CA THR A 122 -12.63 8.39 -7.82
C THR A 122 -11.31 7.70 -8.07
N SER A 123 -10.34 8.34 -8.73
CA SER A 123 -9.03 7.72 -8.99
C SER A 123 -8.32 7.31 -7.72
N GLN A 124 -7.78 6.11 -7.73
CA GLN A 124 -7.17 5.46 -6.57
C GLN A 124 -5.83 4.83 -6.94
N VAL A 125 -4.94 4.74 -5.96
CA VAL A 125 -3.81 3.80 -6.04
C VAL A 125 -4.28 2.47 -5.50
N HIS A 126 -4.22 1.44 -6.33
CA HIS A 126 -4.57 0.07 -5.97
C HIS A 126 -3.30 -0.73 -5.69
N PHE A 127 -3.25 -1.36 -4.55
CA PHE A 127 -2.11 -2.20 -4.18
C PHE A 127 -2.52 -3.35 -3.27
N SER A 128 -1.74 -4.40 -3.24
CA SER A 128 -1.85 -5.48 -2.29
C SER A 128 -0.66 -5.50 -1.34
N ILE A 129 -0.89 -5.94 -0.11
CA ILE A 129 0.14 -6.20 0.87
C ILE A 129 0.21 -7.70 1.07
N VAL A 130 1.33 -8.30 0.69
CA VAL A 130 1.57 -9.74 0.79
C VAL A 130 2.43 -10.02 2.01
N ASN A 131 1.99 -10.93 2.87
CA ASN A 131 2.82 -11.45 3.95
C ASN A 131 3.79 -12.49 3.39
N ARG A 132 5.09 -12.20 3.45
CA ARG A 132 6.15 -13.13 2.98
C ARG A 132 6.79 -13.93 4.11
N SER A 133 6.34 -13.73 5.34
CA SER A 133 6.82 -14.47 6.51
C SER A 133 6.00 -15.74 6.73
N THR A 134 6.61 -16.72 7.36
CA THR A 134 5.93 -17.94 7.83
C THR A 134 4.94 -17.67 8.96
N THR A 135 5.15 -16.57 9.69
CA THR A 135 4.23 -16.11 10.74
C THR A 135 3.00 -15.47 10.11
N VAL A 136 1.83 -15.87 10.55
CA VAL A 136 0.56 -15.27 10.12
C VAL A 136 0.46 -13.86 10.67
N LYS A 137 0.11 -12.89 9.80
CA LYS A 137 -0.30 -11.56 10.25
C LYS A 137 -1.60 -11.70 11.02
N SER A 138 -1.66 -11.20 12.25
CA SER A 138 -2.85 -11.22 13.10
C SER A 138 -3.99 -10.42 12.48
N GLU A 139 -5.21 -10.73 12.87
CA GLU A 139 -6.40 -9.93 12.56
C GLU A 139 -6.63 -8.81 13.58
N GLY A 140 -7.50 -7.89 13.24
CA GLY A 140 -7.93 -6.80 14.12
C GLY A 140 -6.82 -5.83 14.49
N ALA A 141 -6.88 -5.31 15.71
CA ALA A 141 -5.97 -4.26 16.19
C ALA A 141 -4.51 -4.72 16.29
N ASP A 142 -4.28 -5.97 16.70
CA ASP A 142 -2.92 -6.51 16.86
C ASP A 142 -2.21 -6.76 15.52
N GLY A 143 -2.99 -6.88 14.45
CA GLY A 143 -2.48 -7.01 13.08
C GLY A 143 -2.60 -5.73 12.25
N ALA A 144 -2.90 -4.60 12.87
CA ALA A 144 -3.09 -3.34 12.15
C ALA A 144 -1.84 -2.96 11.33
N ILE A 145 -2.08 -2.63 10.07
CA ILE A 145 -1.06 -2.15 9.14
C ILE A 145 -1.48 -0.79 8.61
N VAL A 146 -0.52 0.13 8.54
CA VAL A 146 -0.68 1.40 7.84
C VAL A 146 0.32 1.46 6.71
N VAL A 147 -0.15 1.72 5.50
CA VAL A 147 0.72 2.00 4.35
C VAL A 147 0.66 3.48 4.04
N ILE A 148 1.82 4.08 3.88
CA ILE A 148 1.97 5.48 3.52
C ILE A 148 2.73 5.55 2.19
N LEU A 149 2.12 6.20 1.20
CA LEU A 149 2.72 6.44 -0.09
C LEU A 149 3.12 7.90 -0.20
N ALA A 150 4.38 8.16 -0.49
CA ALA A 150 4.84 9.47 -0.95
C ALA A 150 4.60 9.55 -2.45
N VAL A 151 3.74 10.47 -2.87
CA VAL A 151 3.36 10.63 -4.27
C VAL A 151 3.63 12.05 -4.74
N GLU A 152 4.01 12.16 -6.00
CA GLU A 152 4.18 13.42 -6.73
C GLU A 152 3.15 13.47 -7.85
N PRO A 153 2.28 14.49 -7.90
CA PRO A 153 1.36 14.66 -9.01
C PRO A 153 2.11 14.90 -10.32
N ILE A 154 1.61 14.34 -11.40
CA ILE A 154 2.08 14.66 -12.75
C ILE A 154 1.21 15.80 -13.27
N GLU A 155 1.84 16.89 -13.57
CA GLU A 155 1.20 18.07 -14.16
C GLU A 155 1.03 17.92 -15.68
#